data_f8568179c6a3c55ef60cd780709a2be8
#
_entry.id   f8568179c6a3c55ef60cd780709a2be8
#
_cell.length_a   1.000
_cell.length_b   1.000
_cell.length_c   1.000
_cell.angle_alpha   90.00
_cell.angle_beta   90.00
_cell.angle_gamma   90.00
#
_symmetry.space_group_name_H-M   'P 1'
#
loop_
_entity.id
_entity.type
_entity.pdbx_description
1 polymer ?
#
loop_
_entity_poly.entity_id
_entity_poly.type
_entity_poly.pdbx_seq_one_letter_code
_entity_poly.pdbx_strand_id
1 'polypeptide(L)'
;MSYEVFARKWRPQVFEEVIGQEHITQTLINAIKKDRLAHAYLFSGARGVGKTSVARILAKAINCDEGQPGVPCNRCHSCVEITNGSSVDVQEIDGASNRGIDEIRELRENIKYMPASNQFRVYIIDEVHMLTLPAFNALLKTLEEPPAHVKFVFATTEPHKVPVTILSRCQRFDFKRIPLAEILKQLEKIANEEKIEISRAALSLIAREAEGSMRDAESLLDQVVSFTGSKVEDKHISDILGIIDRELLFEASEAILEGSAEKCMKIVDRIYTYGYDIKEFYRVLMDQFRNLLVSLLAPQNELIDLTDRDREEIDRQARMGGLEKLQQTLNLLIVREPDLKSTSHPRLVLEAIMIKLCRLEDVLSFDELLKKIHSLEKKLAAFPNKSGATGHLSEPGLEWEVEEREGPGSAVAREDPEEQNWDGLLNHLGSKNGAMANVLKEWRFVRLRGKTLEIARGGNPFSSSYLDEPERLDKFIDYCREFFDRDLIIKIIDSKKKDEITKVPDRKEAHHEQKGHSDLPQPVQDILQVFQGEIKEEVSIEQEDAKESGEA
;
A
#
# COMPACT_ATOMS: atom_id res chain seq x y z
N MET A 1 30.88 -28.90 -1.26
CA MET A 1 30.51 -27.67 -0.55
C MET A 1 29.06 -27.38 -0.91
N SER A 2 28.19 -27.12 0.07
CA SER A 2 26.83 -26.71 -0.23
C SER A 2 26.87 -25.30 -0.84
N TYR A 3 26.11 -25.07 -1.90
CA TYR A 3 25.95 -23.75 -2.49
C TYR A 3 25.37 -22.78 -1.46
N GLU A 4 25.97 -21.60 -1.33
CA GLU A 4 25.51 -20.54 -0.45
C GLU A 4 25.20 -19.30 -1.27
N VAL A 5 23.98 -18.76 -1.08
CA VAL A 5 23.47 -17.57 -1.79
C VAL A 5 24.34 -16.35 -1.49
N PHE A 6 24.64 -15.50 -2.50
CA PHE A 6 25.52 -14.34 -2.35
C PHE A 6 25.10 -13.42 -1.21
N ALA A 7 23.82 -13.13 -1.05
CA ALA A 7 23.30 -12.31 0.05
C ALA A 7 23.59 -12.86 1.47
N ARG A 8 23.96 -14.14 1.59
CA ARG A 8 24.42 -14.73 2.84
C ARG A 8 25.94 -14.79 2.91
N LYS A 9 26.61 -15.24 1.85
CA LYS A 9 28.07 -15.36 1.76
C LYS A 9 28.77 -14.02 1.95
N TRP A 10 28.22 -12.94 1.33
CA TRP A 10 28.77 -11.58 1.35
C TRP A 10 28.21 -10.69 2.48
N ARG A 11 27.49 -11.28 3.44
CA ARG A 11 27.00 -10.53 4.59
C ARG A 11 28.16 -9.95 5.40
N PRO A 12 28.20 -8.63 5.67
CA PRO A 12 29.30 -7.98 6.39
C PRO A 12 29.50 -8.58 7.78
N GLN A 13 30.76 -8.81 8.13
CA GLN A 13 31.17 -9.42 9.39
C GLN A 13 31.80 -8.41 10.36
N VAL A 14 32.22 -7.25 9.90
CA VAL A 14 32.79 -6.13 10.65
C VAL A 14 32.14 -4.81 10.21
N PHE A 15 32.24 -3.78 11.05
CA PHE A 15 31.60 -2.48 10.76
C PHE A 15 32.16 -1.80 9.50
N GLU A 16 33.43 -2.03 9.18
CA GLU A 16 34.11 -1.46 8.02
C GLU A 16 33.59 -2.02 6.67
N GLU A 17 32.97 -3.20 6.71
CA GLU A 17 32.36 -3.84 5.52
C GLU A 17 30.95 -3.34 5.27
N VAL A 18 30.35 -2.58 6.20
CA VAL A 18 28.99 -2.08 6.05
C VAL A 18 29.00 -0.83 5.16
N ILE A 19 28.37 -0.92 4.01
CA ILE A 19 28.41 0.10 2.96
C ILE A 19 27.28 1.12 3.16
N GLY A 20 27.62 2.43 2.99
CA GLY A 20 26.66 3.54 2.98
C GLY A 20 26.05 3.89 4.33
N GLN A 21 26.59 3.33 5.45
CA GLN A 21 26.08 3.57 6.80
C GLN A 21 27.18 4.05 7.78
N GLU A 22 28.17 4.78 7.28
CA GLU A 22 29.37 5.18 8.06
C GLU A 22 29.01 6.01 9.29
N HIS A 23 27.96 6.83 9.22
CA HIS A 23 27.46 7.64 10.32
C HIS A 23 26.94 6.78 11.49
N ILE A 24 26.38 5.59 11.21
CA ILE A 24 25.90 4.64 12.21
C ILE A 24 27.07 3.81 12.76
N THR A 25 27.85 3.21 11.87
CA THR A 25 28.96 2.33 12.27
C THR A 25 29.98 3.08 13.11
N GLN A 26 30.37 4.29 12.73
CA GLN A 26 31.29 5.13 13.50
C GLN A 26 30.72 5.49 14.87
N THR A 27 29.42 5.78 14.97
CA THR A 27 28.77 6.09 16.25
C THR A 27 28.77 4.88 17.17
N LEU A 28 28.46 3.69 16.66
CA LEU A 28 28.47 2.44 17.43
C LEU A 28 29.89 2.07 17.90
N ILE A 29 30.90 2.17 17.02
CA ILE A 29 32.30 1.95 17.37
C ILE A 29 32.73 2.90 18.50
N ASN A 30 32.37 4.18 18.41
CA ASN A 30 32.70 5.17 19.44
C ASN A 30 31.99 4.89 20.77
N ALA A 31 30.73 4.40 20.72
CA ALA A 31 29.98 4.01 21.91
C ALA A 31 30.64 2.82 22.62
N ILE A 32 31.08 1.81 21.87
CA ILE A 32 31.79 0.62 22.41
C ILE A 32 33.14 1.06 23.02
N LYS A 33 33.94 1.83 22.29
CA LYS A 33 35.25 2.30 22.76
C LYS A 33 35.20 3.15 24.04
N LYS A 34 34.08 3.86 24.24
CA LYS A 34 33.87 4.72 25.42
C LYS A 34 33.07 4.06 26.53
N ASP A 35 32.72 2.79 26.39
CA ASP A 35 31.84 2.04 27.29
C ASP A 35 30.52 2.78 27.61
N ARG A 36 29.92 3.35 26.55
CA ARG A 36 28.64 4.10 26.58
C ARG A 36 27.57 3.41 25.77
N LEU A 37 27.36 2.14 26.06
CA LEU A 37 26.37 1.33 25.37
C LEU A 37 24.96 1.61 25.91
N ALA A 38 24.03 1.97 25.05
CA ALA A 38 22.62 2.01 25.40
C ALA A 38 22.09 0.61 25.74
N HIS A 39 21.02 0.56 26.52
CA HIS A 39 20.34 -0.71 26.82
C HIS A 39 19.45 -1.19 25.66
N ALA A 40 18.96 -0.26 24.84
CA ALA A 40 18.12 -0.56 23.68
C ALA A 40 18.46 0.35 22.49
N TYR A 41 18.50 -0.27 21.32
CA TYR A 41 18.73 0.37 20.03
C TYR A 41 17.53 0.14 19.12
N LEU A 42 17.17 1.12 18.32
CA LEU A 42 16.19 0.99 17.24
C LEU A 42 16.86 1.30 15.91
N PHE A 43 16.96 0.33 15.03
CA PHE A 43 17.46 0.45 13.67
C PHE A 43 16.28 0.57 12.70
N SER A 44 16.07 1.74 12.11
CA SER A 44 14.98 2.01 11.16
C SER A 44 15.52 2.29 9.77
N GLY A 45 14.79 1.87 8.73
CA GLY A 45 15.16 2.11 7.34
C GLY A 45 14.67 1.03 6.39
N ALA A 46 14.89 1.21 5.09
CA ALA A 46 14.43 0.31 4.04
C ALA A 46 14.92 -1.13 4.26
N ARG A 47 14.28 -2.10 3.57
CA ARG A 47 14.72 -3.49 3.58
C ARG A 47 16.10 -3.60 2.91
N GLY A 48 16.93 -4.54 3.37
CA GLY A 48 18.20 -4.88 2.70
C GLY A 48 19.35 -3.87 2.84
N VAL A 49 19.20 -2.80 3.66
CA VAL A 49 20.24 -1.77 3.88
C VAL A 49 21.23 -2.11 5.00
N GLY A 50 21.14 -3.32 5.60
CA GLY A 50 22.12 -3.81 6.57
C GLY A 50 21.71 -3.73 8.05
N LYS A 51 20.45 -3.41 8.41
CA LYS A 51 19.97 -3.30 9.81
C LYS A 51 20.33 -4.52 10.65
N THR A 52 19.91 -5.70 10.26
CA THR A 52 20.14 -6.96 10.98
C THR A 52 21.62 -7.36 10.96
N SER A 53 22.36 -7.04 9.88
CA SER A 53 23.80 -7.28 9.81
C SER A 53 24.56 -6.42 10.82
N VAL A 54 24.25 -5.13 10.92
CA VAL A 54 24.84 -4.23 11.91
C VAL A 54 24.47 -4.66 13.35
N ALA A 55 23.23 -5.14 13.56
CA ALA A 55 22.81 -5.70 14.85
C ALA A 55 23.68 -6.90 15.28
N ARG A 56 23.96 -7.83 14.35
CA ARG A 56 24.84 -8.98 14.61
C ARG A 56 26.30 -8.57 14.84
N ILE A 57 26.80 -7.59 14.07
CA ILE A 57 28.15 -7.05 14.25
C ILE A 57 28.26 -6.38 15.63
N LEU A 58 27.25 -5.59 16.04
CA LEU A 58 27.20 -4.99 17.36
C LEU A 58 27.24 -6.08 18.46
N ALA A 59 26.39 -7.12 18.34
CA ALA A 59 26.36 -8.24 19.29
C ALA A 59 27.71 -8.96 19.39
N LYS A 60 28.39 -9.17 18.23
CA LYS A 60 29.76 -9.71 18.21
C LYS A 60 30.77 -8.77 18.86
N ALA A 61 30.71 -7.48 18.54
CA ALA A 61 31.70 -6.51 19.01
C ALA A 61 31.68 -6.28 20.53
N ILE A 62 30.49 -6.42 21.17
CA ILE A 62 30.36 -6.30 22.66
C ILE A 62 30.60 -7.60 23.41
N ASN A 63 30.57 -8.76 22.71
CA ASN A 63 30.76 -10.09 23.30
C ASN A 63 32.04 -10.77 22.83
N CYS A 64 32.90 -10.07 22.08
CA CYS A 64 34.15 -10.66 21.57
C CYS A 64 35.25 -10.69 22.64
N ASP A 65 35.78 -11.87 22.90
CA ASP A 65 36.82 -12.08 23.92
C ASP A 65 38.23 -11.66 23.46
N GLU A 66 38.51 -11.73 22.15
CA GLU A 66 39.84 -11.56 21.56
C GLU A 66 39.98 -10.30 20.70
N GLY A 67 38.89 -9.59 20.44
CA GLY A 67 38.86 -8.41 19.54
C GLY A 67 39.34 -7.14 20.24
N GLN A 68 39.65 -6.13 19.40
CA GLN A 68 39.80 -4.76 19.89
C GLN A 68 38.41 -4.16 20.14
N PRO A 69 38.23 -3.23 21.08
CA PRO A 69 36.94 -2.58 21.32
C PRO A 69 36.32 -2.00 20.04
N GLY A 70 35.18 -2.55 19.65
CA GLY A 70 34.46 -2.17 18.41
C GLY A 70 34.85 -2.96 17.15
N VAL A 71 35.81 -3.91 17.22
CA VAL A 71 36.22 -4.76 16.08
C VAL A 71 36.14 -6.23 16.49
N PRO A 72 35.10 -6.97 16.06
CA PRO A 72 35.00 -8.40 16.39
C PRO A 72 36.09 -9.22 15.69
N CYS A 73 36.65 -10.20 16.36
CA CYS A 73 37.76 -11.02 15.81
C CYS A 73 37.29 -12.07 14.80
N ASN A 74 35.99 -12.40 14.74
CA ASN A 74 35.33 -13.39 13.87
C ASN A 74 35.87 -14.85 13.99
N ARG A 75 36.73 -15.15 14.99
CA ARG A 75 37.34 -16.48 15.20
C ARG A 75 37.13 -17.05 16.60
N CYS A 76 36.87 -16.22 17.63
CA CYS A 76 36.58 -16.74 18.97
C CYS A 76 35.22 -17.46 18.99
N HIS A 77 34.96 -18.25 19.99
CA HIS A 77 33.75 -19.05 20.16
C HIS A 77 32.49 -18.18 20.03
N SER A 78 32.42 -17.08 20.77
CA SER A 78 31.29 -16.13 20.74
C SER A 78 31.03 -15.57 19.35
N CYS A 79 32.07 -15.13 18.63
CA CYS A 79 31.92 -14.61 17.27
C CYS A 79 31.40 -15.65 16.28
N VAL A 80 31.88 -16.89 16.35
CA VAL A 80 31.47 -17.98 15.46
C VAL A 80 30.02 -18.38 15.72
N GLU A 81 29.64 -18.55 17.00
CA GLU A 81 28.27 -18.91 17.38
C GLU A 81 27.26 -17.83 16.93
N ILE A 82 27.57 -16.54 17.15
CA ILE A 82 26.71 -15.43 16.75
C ILE A 82 26.57 -15.40 15.22
N THR A 83 27.66 -15.65 14.49
CA THR A 83 27.62 -15.69 13.01
C THR A 83 26.71 -16.82 12.52
N ASN A 84 26.79 -18.00 13.15
CA ASN A 84 26.01 -19.18 12.82
C ASN A 84 24.56 -19.12 13.35
N GLY A 85 24.23 -18.17 14.22
CA GLY A 85 22.92 -18.05 14.87
C GLY A 85 22.65 -19.14 15.93
N SER A 86 23.70 -19.77 16.49
CA SER A 86 23.60 -20.82 17.47
C SER A 86 23.89 -20.35 18.91
N SER A 87 24.18 -19.07 19.10
CA SER A 87 24.50 -18.53 20.43
C SER A 87 23.27 -18.49 21.34
N VAL A 88 23.42 -18.99 22.57
CA VAL A 88 22.38 -18.94 23.61
C VAL A 88 22.18 -17.51 24.13
N ASP A 89 23.25 -16.73 24.16
CA ASP A 89 23.27 -15.37 24.71
C ASP A 89 22.90 -14.30 23.68
N VAL A 90 22.92 -14.63 22.36
CA VAL A 90 22.48 -13.72 21.29
C VAL A 90 21.35 -14.38 20.55
N GLN A 91 20.13 -13.93 20.83
CA GLN A 91 18.92 -14.48 20.23
C GLN A 91 18.38 -13.51 19.18
N GLU A 92 18.18 -14.04 17.96
CA GLU A 92 17.54 -13.32 16.87
C GLU A 92 16.11 -13.83 16.70
N ILE A 93 15.16 -12.92 16.84
CA ILE A 93 13.71 -13.18 16.81
C ILE A 93 13.13 -12.40 15.63
N ASP A 94 12.49 -13.11 14.73
CA ASP A 94 11.70 -12.48 13.66
C ASP A 94 10.31 -12.12 14.19
N GLY A 95 10.01 -10.82 14.24
CA GLY A 95 8.71 -10.31 14.69
C GLY A 95 7.56 -10.70 13.78
N ALA A 96 7.82 -11.09 12.52
CA ALA A 96 6.78 -11.56 11.62
C ALA A 96 6.28 -12.97 11.98
N SER A 97 7.17 -13.83 12.47
CA SER A 97 6.87 -15.19 12.90
C SER A 97 6.46 -15.28 14.38
N ASN A 98 6.97 -14.37 15.23
CA ASN A 98 6.77 -14.37 16.69
C ASN A 98 6.00 -13.13 17.13
N ARG A 99 4.75 -12.98 16.66
CA ARG A 99 3.91 -11.78 16.89
C ARG A 99 3.24 -11.74 18.25
N GLY A 100 3.16 -12.90 18.92
CA GLY A 100 2.32 -13.12 20.09
C GLY A 100 2.87 -12.52 21.37
N ILE A 101 2.01 -12.42 22.37
CA ILE A 101 2.38 -11.97 23.72
C ILE A 101 3.12 -13.05 24.48
N ASP A 102 2.86 -14.32 24.19
CA ASP A 102 3.39 -15.44 24.98
C ASP A 102 4.87 -15.67 24.70
N GLU A 103 5.31 -15.54 23.44
CA GLU A 103 6.73 -15.59 23.06
C GLU A 103 7.51 -14.44 23.71
N ILE A 104 6.93 -13.26 23.77
CA ILE A 104 7.56 -12.10 24.44
C ILE A 104 7.55 -12.25 25.97
N ARG A 105 6.57 -12.93 26.55
CA ARG A 105 6.57 -13.27 27.99
C ARG A 105 7.66 -14.27 28.33
N GLU A 106 7.84 -15.31 27.52
CA GLU A 106 8.93 -16.28 27.67
C GLU A 106 10.29 -15.58 27.56
N LEU A 107 10.47 -14.70 26.56
CA LEU A 107 11.66 -13.87 26.45
C LEU A 107 11.91 -13.07 27.74
N ARG A 108 10.86 -12.41 28.28
CA ARG A 108 10.96 -11.62 29.53
C ARG A 108 11.34 -12.45 30.74
N GLU A 109 10.93 -13.71 30.82
CA GLU A 109 11.37 -14.64 31.88
C GLU A 109 12.83 -14.98 31.74
N ASN A 110 13.30 -15.20 30.51
CA ASN A 110 14.68 -15.54 30.21
C ASN A 110 15.66 -14.37 30.43
N ILE A 111 15.20 -13.13 30.33
CA ILE A 111 16.02 -11.92 30.59
C ILE A 111 16.58 -11.85 32.01
N LYS A 112 15.93 -12.47 32.98
CA LYS A 112 16.36 -12.46 34.38
C LYS A 112 17.65 -13.23 34.63
N TYR A 113 17.99 -14.16 33.75
CA TYR A 113 19.17 -15.00 33.89
C TYR A 113 20.42 -14.33 33.33
N MET A 114 21.54 -14.49 34.00
CA MET A 114 22.84 -14.02 33.53
C MET A 114 23.24 -14.73 32.22
N PRO A 115 24.04 -14.08 31.36
CA PRO A 115 24.60 -14.74 30.18
C PRO A 115 25.36 -16.02 30.55
N ALA A 116 25.34 -17.03 29.67
CA ALA A 116 25.99 -18.32 29.91
C ALA A 116 27.49 -18.26 29.64
N SER A 117 27.90 -17.58 28.56
CA SER A 117 29.30 -17.55 28.10
C SER A 117 29.80 -16.16 27.76
N ASN A 118 28.91 -15.19 27.55
CA ASN A 118 29.22 -13.87 27.04
C ASN A 118 29.11 -12.78 28.12
N GLN A 119 29.59 -11.59 27.84
CA GLN A 119 29.44 -10.44 28.73
C GLN A 119 28.00 -9.91 28.75
N PHE A 120 27.35 -9.89 27.59
CA PHE A 120 25.98 -9.36 27.41
C PHE A 120 25.07 -10.41 26.78
N ARG A 121 23.83 -10.45 27.26
CA ARG A 121 22.73 -11.12 26.58
C ARG A 121 22.07 -10.15 25.63
N VAL A 122 22.04 -10.47 24.32
CA VAL A 122 21.55 -9.59 23.27
C VAL A 122 20.30 -10.19 22.62
N TYR A 123 19.24 -9.41 22.57
CA TYR A 123 18.02 -9.75 21.85
C TYR A 123 17.89 -8.88 20.61
N ILE A 124 18.00 -9.50 19.45
CA ILE A 124 17.79 -8.84 18.15
C ILE A 124 16.38 -9.20 17.71
N ILE A 125 15.47 -8.19 17.64
CA ILE A 125 14.10 -8.40 17.18
C ILE A 125 13.95 -7.71 15.83
N ASP A 126 13.93 -8.51 14.78
CA ASP A 126 13.75 -8.02 13.39
C ASP A 126 12.27 -7.82 13.09
N GLU A 127 11.97 -6.87 12.20
CA GLU A 127 10.63 -6.43 11.83
C GLU A 127 9.71 -6.22 13.05
N VAL A 128 10.26 -5.54 14.08
CA VAL A 128 9.59 -5.35 15.37
C VAL A 128 8.20 -4.73 15.26
N HIS A 129 7.90 -3.95 14.19
CA HIS A 129 6.60 -3.37 13.94
C HIS A 129 5.48 -4.41 13.73
N MET A 130 5.83 -5.68 13.51
CA MET A 130 4.88 -6.78 13.36
C MET A 130 4.38 -7.34 14.69
N LEU A 131 5.00 -6.95 15.81
CA LEU A 131 4.54 -7.34 17.13
C LEU A 131 3.16 -6.75 17.45
N THR A 132 2.36 -7.51 18.20
CA THR A 132 1.09 -7.01 18.71
C THR A 132 1.28 -5.95 19.80
N LEU A 133 0.31 -5.05 19.97
CA LEU A 133 0.36 -4.04 21.03
C LEU A 133 0.53 -4.64 22.45
N PRO A 134 -0.14 -5.76 22.80
CA PRO A 134 0.13 -6.45 24.07
C PRO A 134 1.56 -6.97 24.22
N ALA A 135 2.21 -7.41 23.12
CA ALA A 135 3.62 -7.84 23.12
C ALA A 135 4.56 -6.65 23.39
N PHE A 136 4.32 -5.49 22.75
CA PHE A 136 5.04 -4.26 23.07
C PHE A 136 4.90 -3.86 24.54
N ASN A 137 3.68 -3.90 25.08
CA ASN A 137 3.43 -3.56 26.49
C ASN A 137 4.15 -4.50 27.47
N ALA A 138 4.33 -5.77 27.11
CA ALA A 138 5.10 -6.73 27.92
C ALA A 138 6.59 -6.38 28.02
N LEU A 139 7.16 -5.70 27.00
CA LEU A 139 8.55 -5.25 26.98
C LEU A 139 8.80 -3.94 27.76
N LEU A 140 7.76 -3.09 27.94
CA LEU A 140 7.92 -1.75 28.52
C LEU A 140 8.63 -1.78 29.88
N LYS A 141 8.22 -2.65 30.81
CA LYS A 141 8.83 -2.74 32.12
C LYS A 141 10.32 -3.07 32.06
N THR A 142 10.73 -3.94 31.14
CA THR A 142 12.13 -4.32 30.96
C THR A 142 12.95 -3.21 30.30
N LEU A 143 12.33 -2.40 29.44
CA LEU A 143 12.98 -1.25 28.81
C LEU A 143 13.09 -0.05 29.76
N GLU A 144 12.22 0.04 30.78
CA GLU A 144 12.29 1.07 31.84
C GLU A 144 13.36 0.73 32.88
N GLU A 145 13.43 -0.53 33.30
CA GLU A 145 14.37 -1.03 34.29
C GLU A 145 15.21 -2.20 33.71
N PRO A 146 16.11 -1.90 32.74
CA PRO A 146 16.83 -2.92 32.03
C PRO A 146 17.93 -3.52 32.93
N PRO A 147 18.05 -4.86 33.00
CA PRO A 147 19.23 -5.50 33.64
C PRO A 147 20.52 -5.07 32.93
N ALA A 148 21.58 -4.82 33.69
CA ALA A 148 22.83 -4.28 33.13
C ALA A 148 23.46 -5.18 32.04
N HIS A 149 23.25 -6.49 32.16
CA HIS A 149 23.76 -7.52 31.26
C HIS A 149 22.91 -7.72 29.99
N VAL A 150 21.78 -7.01 29.84
CA VAL A 150 20.84 -7.18 28.69
C VAL A 150 20.93 -6.01 27.73
N LYS A 151 20.96 -6.31 26.43
CA LYS A 151 20.89 -5.33 25.34
C LYS A 151 19.81 -5.73 24.35
N PHE A 152 19.02 -4.75 23.93
CA PHE A 152 18.02 -4.93 22.88
C PHE A 152 18.45 -4.23 21.60
N VAL A 153 18.22 -4.89 20.46
CA VAL A 153 18.35 -4.28 19.14
C VAL A 153 17.08 -4.55 18.35
N PHE A 154 16.25 -3.54 18.21
CA PHE A 154 15.04 -3.59 17.41
C PHE A 154 15.37 -3.16 15.99
N ALA A 155 14.94 -3.91 14.99
CA ALA A 155 15.04 -3.53 13.60
C ALA A 155 13.64 -3.39 12.99
N THR A 156 13.41 -2.38 12.16
CA THR A 156 12.11 -2.13 11.51
C THR A 156 12.25 -1.44 10.17
N THR A 157 11.36 -1.78 9.25
CA THR A 157 11.15 -1.03 8.01
C THR A 157 10.13 0.09 8.19
N GLU A 158 9.26 0.02 9.22
CA GLU A 158 8.15 0.94 9.44
C GLU A 158 8.18 1.54 10.86
N PRO A 159 9.03 2.54 11.10
CA PRO A 159 9.18 3.11 12.44
C PRO A 159 7.91 3.80 12.96
N HIS A 160 7.03 4.24 12.07
CA HIS A 160 5.75 4.88 12.44
C HIS A 160 4.74 3.91 13.07
N LYS A 161 4.88 2.60 12.85
CA LYS A 161 4.05 1.57 13.49
C LYS A 161 4.54 1.16 14.88
N VAL A 162 5.76 1.56 15.26
CA VAL A 162 6.31 1.27 16.58
C VAL A 162 5.77 2.27 17.60
N PRO A 163 5.22 1.84 18.76
CA PRO A 163 4.67 2.74 19.77
C PRO A 163 5.70 3.77 20.27
N VAL A 164 5.26 5.01 20.47
CA VAL A 164 6.10 6.11 20.95
C VAL A 164 6.74 5.80 22.31
N THR A 165 6.04 5.03 23.14
CA THR A 165 6.53 4.56 24.45
C THR A 165 7.79 3.67 24.34
N ILE A 166 7.94 2.90 23.27
CA ILE A 166 9.15 2.14 22.95
C ILE A 166 10.21 3.05 22.36
N LEU A 167 9.82 3.90 21.37
CA LEU A 167 10.75 4.83 20.70
C LEU A 167 11.49 5.73 21.69
N SER A 168 10.80 6.22 22.73
CA SER A 168 11.37 7.13 23.73
C SER A 168 12.43 6.47 24.64
N ARG A 169 12.51 5.12 24.66
CA ARG A 169 13.43 4.34 25.48
C ARG A 169 14.57 3.71 24.69
N CYS A 170 14.59 3.93 23.37
CA CYS A 170 15.61 3.38 22.47
C CYS A 170 16.49 4.48 21.88
N GLN A 171 17.77 4.19 21.71
CA GLN A 171 18.64 5.00 20.89
C GLN A 171 18.34 4.68 19.41
N ARG A 172 17.81 5.66 18.67
CA ARG A 172 17.38 5.48 17.28
C ARG A 172 18.52 5.74 16.31
N PHE A 173 18.60 4.89 15.26
CA PHE A 173 19.50 5.01 14.13
C PHE A 173 18.72 4.80 12.84
N ASP A 174 18.75 5.81 11.96
CA ASP A 174 18.03 5.79 10.68
C ASP A 174 18.99 5.40 9.56
N PHE A 175 18.82 4.20 9.03
CA PHE A 175 19.58 3.65 7.90
C PHE A 175 19.09 4.27 6.60
N LYS A 176 20.02 4.74 5.80
CA LYS A 176 19.74 5.35 4.50
C LYS A 176 19.74 4.29 3.39
N ARG A 177 19.06 4.58 2.29
CA ARG A 177 19.25 3.80 1.05
C ARG A 177 20.69 3.96 0.59
N ILE A 178 21.27 2.87 0.09
CA ILE A 178 22.66 2.87 -0.37
C ILE A 178 22.71 3.51 -1.76
N PRO A 179 23.61 4.48 -1.99
CA PRO A 179 23.79 5.09 -3.31
C PRO A 179 24.13 4.06 -4.40
N LEU A 180 23.61 4.25 -5.61
CA LEU A 180 23.84 3.38 -6.77
C LEU A 180 25.32 3.09 -7.02
N ALA A 181 26.16 4.12 -6.92
CA ALA A 181 27.61 4.01 -7.15
C ALA A 181 28.30 3.07 -6.14
N GLU A 182 27.82 3.04 -4.89
CA GLU A 182 28.38 2.15 -3.86
C GLU A 182 27.92 0.71 -4.04
N ILE A 183 26.64 0.50 -4.40
CA ILE A 183 26.14 -0.83 -4.77
C ILE A 183 26.91 -1.38 -5.96
N LEU A 184 27.07 -0.59 -7.02
CA LEU A 184 27.81 -0.98 -8.21
C LEU A 184 29.25 -1.40 -7.88
N LYS A 185 29.94 -0.60 -7.05
CA LYS A 185 31.31 -0.91 -6.60
C LYS A 185 31.39 -2.24 -5.85
N GLN A 186 30.39 -2.53 -5.00
CA GLN A 186 30.35 -3.80 -4.25
C GLN A 186 30.04 -4.98 -5.18
N LEU A 187 29.11 -4.83 -6.13
CA LEU A 187 28.81 -5.85 -7.12
C LEU A 187 30.02 -6.15 -8.01
N GLU A 188 30.79 -5.11 -8.42
CA GLU A 188 32.07 -5.28 -9.16
C GLU A 188 33.09 -6.10 -8.34
N LYS A 189 33.20 -5.83 -7.03
CA LYS A 189 34.06 -6.59 -6.11
C LYS A 189 33.63 -8.05 -6.04
N ILE A 190 32.33 -8.31 -5.83
CA ILE A 190 31.77 -9.67 -5.77
C ILE A 190 32.02 -10.42 -7.09
N ALA A 191 31.72 -9.80 -8.23
CA ALA A 191 31.93 -10.41 -9.55
C ALA A 191 33.39 -10.80 -9.79
N ASN A 192 34.34 -9.95 -9.39
CA ASN A 192 35.78 -10.23 -9.51
C ASN A 192 36.21 -11.39 -8.59
N GLU A 193 35.76 -11.44 -7.33
CA GLU A 193 36.13 -12.49 -6.36
C GLU A 193 35.48 -13.84 -6.71
N GLU A 194 34.23 -13.84 -7.23
CA GLU A 194 33.52 -15.04 -7.68
C GLU A 194 33.87 -15.43 -9.13
N LYS A 195 34.73 -14.65 -9.80
CA LYS A 195 35.19 -14.88 -11.22
C LYS A 195 34.01 -14.93 -12.20
N ILE A 196 33.09 -13.99 -12.07
CA ILE A 196 31.93 -13.83 -12.94
C ILE A 196 32.31 -12.83 -14.06
N GLU A 197 32.19 -13.27 -15.32
CA GLU A 197 32.36 -12.41 -16.48
C GLU A 197 31.03 -11.67 -16.77
N ILE A 198 30.92 -10.45 -16.29
CA ILE A 198 29.73 -9.60 -16.43
C ILE A 198 30.15 -8.19 -16.82
N SER A 199 29.37 -7.56 -17.69
CA SER A 199 29.64 -6.17 -18.08
C SER A 199 29.28 -5.18 -16.96
N ARG A 200 29.98 -4.02 -16.96
CA ARG A 200 29.63 -2.94 -16.02
C ARG A 200 28.22 -2.39 -16.27
N ALA A 201 27.76 -2.39 -17.52
CA ALA A 201 26.40 -1.98 -17.88
C ALA A 201 25.36 -2.91 -17.24
N ALA A 202 25.61 -4.22 -17.29
CA ALA A 202 24.82 -5.24 -16.64
C ALA A 202 24.75 -5.08 -15.11
N LEU A 203 25.89 -4.88 -14.47
CA LEU A 203 25.94 -4.60 -13.02
C LEU A 203 25.20 -3.31 -12.65
N SER A 204 25.24 -2.29 -13.51
CA SER A 204 24.50 -1.05 -13.31
C SER A 204 22.99 -1.26 -13.39
N LEU A 205 22.50 -2.15 -14.26
CA LEU A 205 21.08 -2.52 -14.31
C LEU A 205 20.65 -3.22 -13.02
N ILE A 206 21.43 -4.22 -12.56
CA ILE A 206 21.16 -4.92 -11.29
C ILE A 206 21.16 -3.95 -10.10
N ALA A 207 22.15 -3.05 -10.04
CA ALA A 207 22.26 -2.08 -8.95
C ALA A 207 21.11 -1.07 -8.94
N ARG A 208 20.58 -0.71 -10.11
CA ARG A 208 19.42 0.17 -10.26
C ARG A 208 18.14 -0.52 -9.81
N GLU A 209 17.93 -1.77 -10.23
CA GLU A 209 16.77 -2.58 -9.86
C GLU A 209 16.69 -2.87 -8.36
N ALA A 210 17.84 -2.94 -7.70
CA ALA A 210 17.93 -3.13 -6.24
C ALA A 210 17.44 -1.93 -5.42
N GLU A 211 17.13 -0.77 -6.00
CA GLU A 211 16.54 0.42 -5.35
C GLU A 211 17.21 0.86 -4.04
N GLY A 212 18.51 0.70 -3.92
CA GLY A 212 19.28 1.07 -2.73
C GLY A 212 19.36 -0.04 -1.65
N SER A 213 18.95 -1.27 -1.97
CA SER A 213 19.06 -2.47 -1.14
C SER A 213 20.25 -3.32 -1.58
N MET A 214 21.27 -3.48 -0.72
CA MET A 214 22.41 -4.36 -1.02
C MET A 214 22.01 -5.82 -1.10
N ARG A 215 21.13 -6.28 -0.20
CA ARG A 215 20.66 -7.66 -0.17
C ARG A 215 19.94 -8.05 -1.46
N ASP A 216 19.09 -7.14 -1.97
CA ASP A 216 18.35 -7.41 -3.20
C ASP A 216 19.29 -7.36 -4.41
N ALA A 217 20.30 -6.45 -4.43
CA ALA A 217 21.35 -6.42 -5.45
C ALA A 217 22.15 -7.74 -5.51
N GLU A 218 22.58 -8.25 -4.36
CA GLU A 218 23.29 -9.52 -4.25
C GLU A 218 22.41 -10.71 -4.66
N SER A 219 21.12 -10.69 -4.30
CA SER A 219 20.16 -11.74 -4.69
C SER A 219 19.86 -11.73 -6.18
N LEU A 220 19.73 -10.55 -6.81
CA LEU A 220 19.53 -10.40 -8.24
C LEU A 220 20.79 -10.86 -9.02
N LEU A 221 21.99 -10.50 -8.54
CA LEU A 221 23.23 -11.00 -9.14
C LEU A 221 23.32 -12.53 -9.08
N ASP A 222 22.96 -13.11 -7.93
CA ASP A 222 22.93 -14.56 -7.73
C ASP A 222 21.94 -15.25 -8.66
N GLN A 223 20.75 -14.69 -8.85
CA GLN A 223 19.74 -15.18 -9.79
C GLN A 223 20.25 -15.15 -11.23
N VAL A 224 20.88 -14.06 -11.65
CA VAL A 224 21.47 -13.92 -12.99
C VAL A 224 22.56 -14.97 -13.21
N VAL A 225 23.47 -15.13 -12.25
CA VAL A 225 24.57 -16.12 -12.34
C VAL A 225 24.04 -17.55 -12.32
N SER A 226 23.00 -17.83 -11.54
CA SER A 226 22.37 -19.16 -11.50
C SER A 226 21.76 -19.56 -12.84
N PHE A 227 21.26 -18.59 -13.61
CA PHE A 227 20.68 -18.83 -14.92
C PHE A 227 21.71 -18.91 -16.05
N THR A 228 22.68 -17.98 -16.07
CA THR A 228 23.64 -17.85 -17.19
C THR A 228 24.97 -18.59 -16.97
N GLY A 229 25.24 -19.00 -15.72
CA GLY A 229 26.57 -19.48 -15.32
C GLY A 229 27.54 -18.31 -15.09
N SER A 230 28.85 -18.59 -15.19
CA SER A 230 29.91 -17.61 -14.95
C SER A 230 30.07 -16.54 -16.04
N LYS A 231 29.45 -16.71 -17.21
CA LYS A 231 29.49 -15.75 -18.31
C LYS A 231 28.10 -15.16 -18.56
N VAL A 232 27.94 -13.89 -18.22
CA VAL A 232 26.66 -13.18 -18.30
C VAL A 232 26.62 -12.30 -19.55
N GLU A 233 25.71 -12.59 -20.48
CA GLU A 233 25.44 -11.74 -21.63
C GLU A 233 24.37 -10.71 -21.33
N ASP A 234 24.57 -9.46 -21.74
CA ASP A 234 23.70 -8.33 -21.45
C ASP A 234 22.23 -8.55 -21.90
N LYS A 235 22.03 -9.32 -22.98
CA LYS A 235 20.69 -9.63 -23.51
C LYS A 235 19.82 -10.45 -22.56
N HIS A 236 20.44 -11.33 -21.78
CA HIS A 236 19.68 -12.21 -20.87
C HIS A 236 19.27 -11.53 -19.57
N ILE A 237 19.91 -10.40 -19.22
CA ILE A 237 19.66 -9.73 -17.94
C ILE A 237 18.25 -9.15 -17.88
N SER A 238 17.83 -8.48 -18.95
CA SER A 238 16.47 -7.92 -19.01
C SER A 238 15.40 -9.00 -18.91
N ASP A 239 15.62 -10.14 -19.57
CA ASP A 239 14.69 -11.28 -19.53
C ASP A 239 14.64 -11.93 -18.14
N ILE A 240 15.81 -12.11 -17.50
CA ILE A 240 15.93 -12.77 -16.19
C ILE A 240 15.35 -11.91 -15.07
N LEU A 241 15.63 -10.61 -15.11
CA LEU A 241 15.17 -9.66 -14.09
C LEU A 241 13.72 -9.22 -14.33
N GLY A 242 13.11 -9.62 -15.47
CA GLY A 242 11.78 -9.16 -15.83
C GLY A 242 11.74 -7.65 -16.10
N ILE A 243 12.90 -7.05 -16.42
CA ILE A 243 13.00 -5.62 -16.70
C ILE A 243 12.24 -5.35 -17.99
N ILE A 244 11.26 -4.50 -17.89
CA ILE A 244 10.44 -4.09 -19.03
C ILE A 244 11.31 -3.35 -20.02
N ASP A 245 11.25 -3.80 -21.29
CA ASP A 245 11.97 -3.16 -22.37
C ASP A 245 11.60 -1.67 -22.46
N ARG A 246 12.61 -0.82 -22.48
CA ARG A 246 12.40 0.64 -22.60
C ARG A 246 11.68 1.02 -23.88
N GLU A 247 11.94 0.28 -24.98
CA GLU A 247 11.22 0.53 -26.24
C GLU A 247 9.72 0.31 -26.06
N LEU A 248 9.32 -0.77 -25.35
CA LEU A 248 7.91 -1.03 -25.03
C LEU A 248 7.30 0.07 -24.16
N LEU A 249 8.08 0.63 -23.23
CA LEU A 249 7.65 1.71 -22.37
C LEU A 249 7.46 3.02 -23.14
N PHE A 250 8.40 3.34 -24.07
CA PHE A 250 8.27 4.49 -24.96
C PHE A 250 7.08 4.34 -25.91
N GLU A 251 6.87 3.15 -26.50
CA GLU A 251 5.68 2.85 -27.29
C GLU A 251 4.39 3.06 -26.49
N ALA A 252 4.37 2.64 -25.22
CA ALA A 252 3.20 2.79 -24.36
C ALA A 252 2.90 4.25 -24.02
N SER A 253 3.92 5.02 -23.65
CA SER A 253 3.75 6.45 -23.36
C SER A 253 3.34 7.23 -24.62
N GLU A 254 3.93 6.94 -25.77
CA GLU A 254 3.55 7.56 -27.04
C GLU A 254 2.11 7.23 -27.43
N ALA A 255 1.69 5.96 -27.34
CA ALA A 255 0.31 5.54 -27.63
C ALA A 255 -0.72 6.24 -26.74
N ILE A 256 -0.41 6.47 -25.47
CA ILE A 256 -1.26 7.22 -24.54
C ILE A 256 -1.33 8.70 -24.96
N LEU A 257 -0.18 9.31 -25.29
CA LEU A 257 -0.12 10.72 -25.70
C LEU A 257 -0.83 10.96 -27.03
N GLU A 258 -0.79 10.01 -27.97
CA GLU A 258 -1.54 10.04 -29.22
C GLU A 258 -3.04 9.77 -29.04
N GLY A 259 -3.47 9.24 -27.89
CA GLY A 259 -4.85 8.84 -27.64
C GLY A 259 -5.27 7.54 -28.36
N SER A 260 -4.32 6.71 -28.78
CA SER A 260 -4.57 5.49 -29.54
C SER A 260 -4.86 4.29 -28.65
N ALA A 261 -6.14 4.06 -28.32
CA ALA A 261 -6.56 2.92 -27.51
C ALA A 261 -6.19 1.57 -28.16
N GLU A 262 -6.21 1.47 -29.50
CA GLU A 262 -5.83 0.24 -30.21
C GLU A 262 -4.35 -0.13 -29.97
N LYS A 263 -3.44 0.85 -30.06
CA LYS A 263 -2.02 0.63 -29.77
C LYS A 263 -1.82 0.21 -28.31
N CYS A 264 -2.49 0.88 -27.39
CA CYS A 264 -2.45 0.54 -25.96
C CYS A 264 -2.89 -0.90 -25.68
N MET A 265 -3.97 -1.36 -26.31
CA MET A 265 -4.42 -2.75 -26.14
C MET A 265 -3.41 -3.76 -26.69
N LYS A 266 -2.79 -3.50 -27.82
CA LYS A 266 -1.72 -4.35 -28.36
C LYS A 266 -0.51 -4.43 -27.43
N ILE A 267 -0.16 -3.31 -26.79
CA ILE A 267 0.94 -3.26 -25.81
C ILE A 267 0.58 -4.08 -24.57
N VAL A 268 -0.63 -3.94 -24.02
CA VAL A 268 -1.08 -4.75 -22.87
C VAL A 268 -1.08 -6.25 -23.21
N ASP A 269 -1.48 -6.62 -24.40
CA ASP A 269 -1.43 -8.01 -24.86
C ASP A 269 0.02 -8.54 -24.98
N ARG A 270 0.95 -7.72 -25.50
CA ARG A 270 2.40 -8.04 -25.52
C ARG A 270 2.92 -8.24 -24.09
N ILE A 271 2.65 -7.34 -23.16
CA ILE A 271 3.07 -7.43 -21.75
C ILE A 271 2.60 -8.76 -21.15
N TYR A 272 1.33 -9.09 -21.36
CA TYR A 272 0.75 -10.34 -20.86
C TYR A 272 1.36 -11.58 -21.50
N THR A 273 1.59 -11.56 -22.81
CA THR A 273 2.13 -12.70 -23.57
C THR A 273 3.61 -12.96 -23.25
N TYR A 274 4.39 -11.90 -23.03
CA TYR A 274 5.80 -12.02 -22.60
C TYR A 274 5.94 -12.38 -21.11
N GLY A 275 4.84 -12.34 -20.32
CA GLY A 275 4.85 -12.72 -18.91
C GLY A 275 5.42 -11.65 -17.98
N TYR A 276 5.49 -10.39 -18.40
CA TYR A 276 5.88 -9.28 -17.52
C TYR A 276 4.87 -9.08 -16.38
N ASP A 277 5.36 -8.70 -15.20
CA ASP A 277 4.47 -8.32 -14.10
C ASP A 277 3.75 -7.02 -14.43
N ILE A 278 2.42 -7.09 -14.50
CA ILE A 278 1.55 -5.96 -14.83
C ILE A 278 1.67 -4.84 -13.79
N LYS A 279 1.87 -5.19 -12.50
CA LYS A 279 2.02 -4.19 -11.43
C LYS A 279 3.35 -3.46 -11.57
N GLU A 280 4.39 -4.19 -11.94
CA GLU A 280 5.70 -3.63 -12.20
C GLU A 280 5.68 -2.74 -13.45
N PHE A 281 5.07 -3.19 -14.55
CA PHE A 281 4.85 -2.34 -15.74
C PHE A 281 4.16 -1.02 -15.37
N TYR A 282 3.14 -1.10 -14.55
CA TYR A 282 2.40 0.10 -14.13
C TYR A 282 3.28 1.08 -13.33
N ARG A 283 4.10 0.55 -12.42
CA ARG A 283 5.06 1.34 -11.63
C ARG A 283 6.05 2.06 -12.54
N VAL A 284 6.65 1.34 -13.49
CA VAL A 284 7.62 1.90 -14.43
C VAL A 284 6.96 2.91 -15.39
N LEU A 285 5.70 2.68 -15.77
CA LEU A 285 4.91 3.63 -16.55
C LEU A 285 4.66 4.95 -15.80
N MET A 286 4.37 4.90 -14.49
CA MET A 286 4.26 6.10 -13.65
C MET A 286 5.58 6.86 -13.59
N ASP A 287 6.70 6.16 -13.42
CA ASP A 287 8.04 6.77 -13.42
C ASP A 287 8.37 7.41 -14.77
N GLN A 288 7.97 6.78 -15.88
CA GLN A 288 8.10 7.35 -17.23
C GLN A 288 7.35 8.68 -17.35
N PHE A 289 6.07 8.74 -16.96
CA PHE A 289 5.30 10.00 -17.01
C PHE A 289 5.85 11.05 -16.04
N ARG A 290 6.36 10.67 -14.88
CA ARG A 290 7.08 11.57 -13.97
C ARG A 290 8.33 12.12 -14.66
N ASN A 291 9.11 11.30 -15.36
CA ASN A 291 10.32 11.73 -16.06
C ASN A 291 10.00 12.67 -17.24
N LEU A 292 8.93 12.40 -18.00
CA LEU A 292 8.42 13.31 -19.04
C LEU A 292 8.07 14.68 -18.45
N LEU A 293 7.39 14.71 -17.29
CA LEU A 293 7.01 15.95 -16.62
C LEU A 293 8.23 16.72 -16.09
N VAL A 294 9.20 16.02 -15.48
CA VAL A 294 10.45 16.63 -14.97
C VAL A 294 11.28 17.20 -16.10
N SER A 295 11.36 16.54 -17.26
CA SER A 295 12.06 17.05 -18.45
C SER A 295 11.51 18.40 -18.91
N LEU A 296 10.18 18.61 -18.88
CA LEU A 296 9.57 19.90 -19.21
C LEU A 296 9.85 20.99 -18.17
N LEU A 297 9.82 20.64 -16.88
CA LEU A 297 9.95 21.61 -15.79
C LEU A 297 11.39 21.99 -15.48
N ALA A 298 12.32 21.05 -15.69
CA ALA A 298 13.73 21.21 -15.31
C ALA A 298 14.67 20.55 -16.34
N PRO A 299 14.82 21.13 -17.53
CA PRO A 299 15.58 20.51 -18.65
C PRO A 299 17.07 20.30 -18.37
N GLN A 300 17.66 20.95 -17.38
CA GLN A 300 19.09 20.86 -17.03
C GLN A 300 19.36 19.98 -15.80
N ASN A 301 18.38 19.18 -15.34
CA ASN A 301 18.48 18.54 -14.04
C ASN A 301 19.10 17.14 -14.11
N GLU A 302 20.06 16.89 -13.22
CA GLU A 302 20.63 15.57 -12.90
C GLU A 302 19.62 14.61 -12.24
N LEU A 303 18.35 15.02 -12.11
CA LEU A 303 17.28 14.24 -11.49
C LEU A 303 16.78 13.05 -12.35
N ILE A 304 17.21 13.00 -13.62
CA ILE A 304 16.87 11.94 -14.56
C ILE A 304 18.15 11.19 -14.89
N ASP A 305 18.35 10.02 -14.27
CA ASP A 305 19.49 9.15 -14.50
C ASP A 305 19.24 8.24 -15.71
N LEU A 306 19.41 8.80 -16.92
CA LEU A 306 19.15 8.15 -18.20
C LEU A 306 20.31 8.35 -19.18
N THR A 307 20.37 7.46 -20.19
CA THR A 307 21.31 7.62 -21.31
C THR A 307 20.95 8.83 -22.17
N ASP A 308 21.91 9.39 -22.88
CA ASP A 308 21.66 10.57 -23.73
C ASP A 308 20.59 10.30 -24.78
N ARG A 309 20.57 9.09 -25.37
CA ARG A 309 19.53 8.67 -26.33
C ARG A 309 18.14 8.62 -25.72
N ASP A 310 18.00 8.10 -24.50
CA ASP A 310 16.72 8.02 -23.80
C ASP A 310 16.22 9.42 -23.41
N ARG A 311 17.14 10.35 -23.11
CA ARG A 311 16.78 11.75 -22.83
C ARG A 311 16.19 12.45 -24.05
N GLU A 312 16.77 12.27 -25.22
CA GLU A 312 16.24 12.83 -26.46
C GLU A 312 14.80 12.36 -26.72
N GLU A 313 14.53 11.06 -26.51
CA GLU A 313 13.19 10.49 -26.70
C GLU A 313 12.19 11.01 -25.63
N ILE A 314 12.61 11.13 -24.38
CA ILE A 314 11.81 11.73 -23.31
C ILE A 314 11.48 13.18 -23.63
N ASP A 315 12.45 13.98 -24.05
CA ASP A 315 12.23 15.38 -24.43
C ASP A 315 11.26 15.52 -25.61
N ARG A 316 11.33 14.60 -26.59
CA ARG A 316 10.40 14.54 -27.72
C ARG A 316 8.98 14.28 -27.25
N GLN A 317 8.78 13.23 -26.46
CA GLN A 317 7.46 12.83 -25.95
C GLN A 317 6.90 13.86 -24.96
N ALA A 318 7.75 14.46 -24.14
CA ALA A 318 7.34 15.50 -23.20
C ALA A 318 6.77 16.73 -23.92
N ARG A 319 7.43 17.17 -25.00
CA ARG A 319 6.93 18.28 -25.83
C ARG A 319 5.61 17.92 -26.55
N MET A 320 5.47 16.65 -26.98
CA MET A 320 4.24 16.18 -27.61
C MET A 320 3.05 16.18 -26.66
N GLY A 321 3.26 15.77 -25.40
CA GLY A 321 2.19 15.69 -24.40
C GLY A 321 1.79 17.04 -23.81
N GLY A 322 2.75 17.95 -23.65
CA GLY A 322 2.54 19.21 -22.94
C GLY A 322 2.33 19.03 -21.42
N LEU A 323 2.47 20.13 -20.66
CA LEU A 323 2.48 20.10 -19.20
C LEU A 323 1.15 19.59 -18.61
N GLU A 324 0.03 20.11 -19.10
CA GLU A 324 -1.30 19.83 -18.55
C GLU A 324 -1.69 18.36 -18.74
N LYS A 325 -1.51 17.81 -19.93
CA LYS A 325 -1.83 16.41 -20.25
C LYS A 325 -0.94 15.44 -19.48
N LEU A 326 0.36 15.72 -19.39
CA LEU A 326 1.29 14.89 -18.61
C LEU A 326 0.95 14.88 -17.12
N GLN A 327 0.59 16.04 -16.55
CA GLN A 327 0.19 16.14 -15.15
C GLN A 327 -1.11 15.40 -14.88
N GLN A 328 -2.10 15.50 -15.76
CA GLN A 328 -3.37 14.77 -15.64
C GLN A 328 -3.17 13.26 -15.77
N THR A 329 -2.33 12.83 -16.72
CA THR A 329 -1.98 11.42 -16.91
C THR A 329 -1.33 10.86 -15.65
N LEU A 330 -0.33 11.55 -15.12
CA LEU A 330 0.36 11.12 -13.89
C LEU A 330 -0.60 11.09 -12.69
N ASN A 331 -1.44 12.09 -12.51
CA ASN A 331 -2.43 12.12 -11.44
C ASN A 331 -3.42 10.95 -11.55
N LEU A 332 -3.90 10.64 -12.76
CA LEU A 332 -4.79 9.50 -12.97
C LEU A 332 -4.09 8.17 -12.63
N LEU A 333 -2.84 8.01 -13.03
CA LEU A 333 -2.03 6.84 -12.69
C LEU A 333 -1.88 6.69 -11.17
N ILE A 334 -1.52 7.75 -10.45
CA ILE A 334 -1.36 7.72 -8.99
C ILE A 334 -2.69 7.34 -8.30
N VAL A 335 -3.80 7.95 -8.70
CA VAL A 335 -5.12 7.69 -8.10
C VAL A 335 -5.60 6.26 -8.34
N ARG A 336 -5.20 5.64 -9.46
CA ARG A 336 -5.62 4.27 -9.84
C ARG A 336 -4.67 3.16 -9.40
N GLU A 337 -3.51 3.48 -8.87
CA GLU A 337 -2.55 2.49 -8.35
C GLU A 337 -3.16 1.50 -7.33
N PRO A 338 -3.98 1.94 -6.34
CA PRO A 338 -4.63 1.02 -5.40
C PRO A 338 -5.57 0.01 -6.06
N ASP A 339 -6.26 0.40 -7.14
CA ASP A 339 -7.16 -0.49 -7.88
C ASP A 339 -6.39 -1.67 -8.47
N LEU A 340 -5.17 -1.42 -8.98
CA LEU A 340 -4.31 -2.46 -9.54
C LEU A 340 -3.67 -3.35 -8.47
N LYS A 341 -3.33 -2.78 -7.30
CA LYS A 341 -2.71 -3.53 -6.19
C LYS A 341 -3.67 -4.53 -5.55
N SER A 342 -4.96 -4.19 -5.44
CA SER A 342 -5.98 -4.96 -4.72
C SER A 342 -6.74 -5.96 -5.58
N THR A 343 -6.61 -5.93 -6.91
CA THR A 343 -7.40 -6.75 -7.83
C THR A 343 -6.85 -8.16 -8.02
N SER A 344 -7.75 -9.14 -8.23
CA SER A 344 -7.43 -10.47 -8.74
C SER A 344 -7.29 -10.53 -10.27
N HIS A 345 -7.71 -9.46 -10.98
CA HIS A 345 -7.66 -9.39 -12.45
C HIS A 345 -6.86 -8.17 -12.94
N PRO A 346 -5.52 -8.12 -12.72
CA PRO A 346 -4.70 -6.94 -13.01
C PRO A 346 -4.70 -6.55 -14.49
N ARG A 347 -4.81 -7.52 -15.42
CA ARG A 347 -4.89 -7.26 -16.86
C ARG A 347 -6.10 -6.39 -17.21
N LEU A 348 -7.31 -6.76 -16.76
CA LEU A 348 -8.54 -6.02 -17.06
C LEU A 348 -8.50 -4.59 -16.49
N VAL A 349 -7.93 -4.44 -15.29
CA VAL A 349 -7.78 -3.14 -14.66
C VAL A 349 -6.80 -2.27 -15.44
N LEU A 350 -5.65 -2.82 -15.87
CA LEU A 350 -4.70 -2.11 -16.71
C LEU A 350 -5.32 -1.68 -18.05
N GLU A 351 -6.03 -2.58 -18.75
CA GLU A 351 -6.75 -2.27 -20.00
C GLU A 351 -7.72 -1.09 -19.80
N ALA A 352 -8.52 -1.13 -18.71
CA ALA A 352 -9.46 -0.05 -18.40
C ALA A 352 -8.78 1.28 -18.10
N ILE A 353 -7.63 1.26 -17.41
CA ILE A 353 -6.83 2.45 -17.13
C ILE A 353 -6.24 3.01 -18.43
N MET A 354 -5.63 2.17 -19.27
CA MET A 354 -5.03 2.59 -20.54
C MET A 354 -6.06 3.24 -21.47
N ILE A 355 -7.28 2.68 -21.56
CA ILE A 355 -8.37 3.28 -22.33
C ILE A 355 -8.75 4.66 -21.77
N LYS A 356 -8.80 4.81 -20.43
CA LYS A 356 -9.10 6.11 -19.82
C LYS A 356 -8.01 7.14 -20.09
N LEU A 357 -6.75 6.74 -20.03
CA LEU A 357 -5.61 7.62 -20.34
C LEU A 357 -5.65 8.11 -21.79
N CYS A 358 -5.99 7.24 -22.74
CA CYS A 358 -6.16 7.62 -24.14
C CYS A 358 -7.32 8.60 -24.39
N ARG A 359 -8.32 8.63 -23.50
CA ARG A 359 -9.50 9.50 -23.60
C ARG A 359 -9.40 10.77 -22.74
N LEU A 360 -8.23 11.04 -22.17
CA LEU A 360 -7.99 12.33 -21.54
C LEU A 360 -8.03 13.40 -22.64
N GLU A 361 -9.17 14.08 -22.72
CA GLU A 361 -9.32 15.25 -23.61
C GLU A 361 -8.42 16.36 -23.06
N ASP A 362 -7.87 17.17 -23.97
CA ASP A 362 -7.16 18.38 -23.56
C ASP A 362 -8.16 19.24 -22.77
N VAL A 363 -7.96 19.33 -21.47
CA VAL A 363 -8.76 20.23 -20.64
C VAL A 363 -8.44 21.63 -21.14
N LEU A 364 -9.44 22.24 -21.76
CA LEU A 364 -9.33 23.64 -22.17
C LEU A 364 -8.89 24.44 -20.95
N SER A 365 -7.80 25.18 -21.09
CA SER A 365 -7.34 26.05 -20.02
C SER A 365 -8.48 26.98 -19.60
N PHE A 366 -8.50 27.39 -18.34
CA PHE A 366 -9.54 28.30 -17.83
C PHE A 366 -9.67 29.55 -18.74
N ASP A 367 -8.56 30.02 -19.30
CA ASP A 367 -8.51 31.13 -20.24
C ASP A 367 -9.18 30.81 -21.60
N GLU A 368 -9.05 29.57 -22.08
CA GLU A 368 -9.72 29.11 -23.30
C GLU A 368 -11.21 28.91 -23.09
N LEU A 369 -11.62 28.40 -21.92
CA LEU A 369 -13.03 28.34 -21.51
C LEU A 369 -13.63 29.74 -21.44
N LEU A 370 -12.94 30.69 -20.80
CA LEU A 370 -13.37 32.09 -20.78
C LEU A 370 -13.47 32.69 -22.18
N LYS A 371 -12.49 32.45 -23.07
CA LYS A 371 -12.56 32.89 -24.48
C LYS A 371 -13.72 32.28 -25.22
N LYS A 372 -14.01 30.98 -25.03
CA LYS A 372 -15.19 30.31 -25.61
C LYS A 372 -16.49 30.88 -25.05
N ILE A 373 -16.61 31.11 -23.76
CA ILE A 373 -17.78 31.75 -23.13
C ILE A 373 -17.98 33.16 -23.71
N HIS A 374 -16.96 33.99 -23.75
CA HIS A 374 -17.04 35.32 -24.35
C HIS A 374 -17.40 35.30 -25.84
N SER A 375 -16.92 34.29 -26.57
CA SER A 375 -17.28 34.12 -27.99
C SER A 375 -18.74 33.73 -28.18
N LEU A 376 -19.28 32.90 -27.28
CA LEU A 376 -20.69 32.50 -27.25
C LEU A 376 -21.60 33.67 -26.83
N GLU A 377 -21.19 34.46 -25.83
CA GLU A 377 -21.89 35.68 -25.44
C GLU A 377 -21.98 36.69 -26.59
N LYS A 378 -20.86 36.92 -27.33
CA LYS A 378 -20.86 37.75 -28.53
C LYS A 378 -21.76 37.22 -29.62
N LYS A 379 -21.82 35.89 -29.84
CA LYS A 379 -22.74 35.27 -30.80
C LYS A 379 -24.20 35.43 -30.38
N LEU A 380 -24.51 35.26 -29.07
CA LEU A 380 -25.87 35.51 -28.55
C LEU A 380 -26.27 36.98 -28.63
N ALA A 381 -25.34 37.91 -28.35
CA ALA A 381 -25.60 39.34 -28.50
C ALA A 381 -25.76 39.79 -29.97
N ALA A 382 -25.21 39.03 -30.91
CA ALA A 382 -25.35 39.30 -32.34
C ALA A 382 -26.68 38.78 -32.99
N PHE A 383 -27.47 37.99 -32.22
CA PHE A 383 -28.81 37.65 -32.64
C PHE A 383 -29.71 38.88 -32.42
N PRO A 384 -30.28 39.50 -33.48
CA PRO A 384 -31.14 40.67 -33.32
C PRO A 384 -32.43 40.28 -32.60
N ASN A 385 -32.62 40.88 -31.42
CA ASN A 385 -33.87 40.78 -30.66
C ASN A 385 -35.01 41.36 -31.49
N LYS A 386 -35.70 40.52 -32.24
CA LYS A 386 -36.99 40.89 -32.83
C LYS A 386 -38.08 40.79 -31.76
N SER A 387 -38.09 41.74 -30.86
CA SER A 387 -39.24 42.02 -30.02
C SER A 387 -40.09 43.08 -30.74
N GLY A 388 -41.23 42.66 -31.23
CA GLY A 388 -42.27 43.59 -31.66
C GLY A 388 -42.91 43.23 -32.98
N ALA A 389 -43.88 42.31 -32.99
CA ALA A 389 -45.08 42.37 -33.80
C ALA A 389 -46.03 41.22 -33.45
N THR A 390 -47.11 41.55 -32.78
CA THR A 390 -48.32 40.73 -32.72
C THR A 390 -48.85 40.52 -34.12
N GLY A 391 -48.85 39.27 -34.56
CA GLY A 391 -49.48 38.95 -35.87
C GLY A 391 -49.78 37.45 -35.88
N HIS A 392 -51.05 37.10 -35.74
CA HIS A 392 -51.61 35.81 -36.12
C HIS A 392 -51.10 35.37 -37.49
N LEU A 393 -50.45 34.23 -37.56
CA LEU A 393 -50.37 33.47 -38.80
C LEU A 393 -50.45 31.97 -38.45
N SER A 394 -51.51 31.41 -39.06
CA SER A 394 -51.87 30.01 -39.14
C SER A 394 -50.72 29.11 -39.60
N GLU A 395 -50.66 27.92 -39.00
CA GLU A 395 -49.83 26.77 -39.37
C GLU A 395 -50.04 26.31 -40.82
N PRO A 396 -49.02 25.72 -41.44
CA PRO A 396 -49.24 24.55 -42.28
C PRO A 396 -48.58 23.33 -41.60
N GLY A 397 -49.40 22.29 -41.47
CA GLY A 397 -49.05 21.02 -40.86
C GLY A 397 -47.92 20.29 -41.56
N LEU A 398 -47.15 19.68 -40.77
CA LEU A 398 -46.40 18.46 -41.10
C LEU A 398 -46.70 17.48 -40.00
N GLU A 399 -47.55 16.53 -40.34
CA GLU A 399 -47.85 15.35 -39.54
C GLU A 399 -46.56 14.52 -39.42
N TRP A 400 -46.08 14.37 -38.21
CA TRP A 400 -45.20 13.28 -37.81
C TRP A 400 -46.00 12.42 -36.86
N GLU A 401 -46.38 11.24 -37.31
CA GLU A 401 -46.86 10.15 -36.45
C GLU A 401 -45.77 9.82 -35.43
N VAL A 402 -45.99 10.19 -34.20
CA VAL A 402 -45.22 9.72 -33.06
C VAL A 402 -46.04 8.64 -32.41
N GLU A 403 -45.66 7.38 -32.62
CA GLU A 403 -46.09 6.28 -31.75
C GLU A 403 -45.77 6.61 -30.30
N GLU A 404 -46.79 6.87 -29.53
CA GLU A 404 -46.71 6.95 -28.06
C GLU A 404 -46.36 5.59 -27.51
N ARG A 405 -45.07 5.37 -27.22
CA ARG A 405 -44.65 4.41 -26.21
C ARG A 405 -44.51 5.17 -24.88
N GLU A 406 -45.48 4.96 -24.05
CA GLU A 406 -45.45 5.36 -22.65
C GLU A 406 -44.17 4.82 -21.97
N GLY A 407 -43.17 5.67 -21.77
CA GLY A 407 -42.06 5.47 -20.85
C GLY A 407 -42.25 6.38 -19.65
N PRO A 408 -41.94 5.95 -18.44
CA PRO A 408 -42.26 6.72 -17.24
C PRO A 408 -41.55 8.05 -17.21
N GLY A 409 -42.35 9.08 -16.96
CA GLY A 409 -41.97 10.49 -16.98
C GLY A 409 -40.73 10.81 -16.18
N SER A 410 -39.92 11.69 -16.74
CA SER A 410 -38.93 12.46 -16.03
C SER A 410 -39.66 13.35 -15.01
N ALA A 411 -39.71 12.88 -13.77
CA ALA A 411 -40.10 13.71 -12.65
C ALA A 411 -39.05 14.81 -12.49
N VAL A 412 -39.44 16.03 -12.79
CA VAL A 412 -38.83 17.22 -12.24
C VAL A 412 -38.78 17.00 -10.75
N ALA A 413 -37.59 16.94 -10.20
CA ALA A 413 -37.35 16.77 -8.77
C ALA A 413 -38.13 17.85 -8.00
N ARG A 414 -39.27 17.49 -7.44
CA ARG A 414 -39.83 18.21 -6.31
C ARG A 414 -38.94 17.86 -5.14
N GLU A 415 -38.14 18.83 -4.70
CA GLU A 415 -37.43 18.75 -3.42
C GLU A 415 -38.45 18.38 -2.36
N ASP A 416 -38.29 17.19 -1.75
CA ASP A 416 -39.16 16.74 -0.68
C ASP A 416 -38.97 17.69 0.52
N PRO A 417 -40.06 18.11 1.18
CA PRO A 417 -39.98 18.96 2.40
C PRO A 417 -39.10 18.35 3.51
N GLU A 418 -38.84 17.07 3.46
CA GLU A 418 -37.98 16.35 4.41
C GLU A 418 -36.48 16.51 4.13
N GLU A 419 -36.04 16.72 2.88
CA GLU A 419 -34.64 17.02 2.54
C GLU A 419 -34.24 18.44 2.98
N GLN A 420 -35.14 19.42 2.88
CA GLN A 420 -34.91 20.77 3.41
C GLN A 420 -34.66 20.78 4.93
N ASN A 421 -35.22 19.83 5.66
CA ASN A 421 -34.95 19.66 7.08
C ASN A 421 -33.56 19.09 7.38
N TRP A 422 -32.97 18.28 6.49
CA TRP A 422 -31.62 17.75 6.64
C TRP A 422 -30.54 18.82 6.46
N ASP A 423 -30.66 19.64 5.42
CA ASP A 423 -29.75 20.76 5.19
C ASP A 423 -29.86 21.83 6.30
N GLY A 424 -31.08 22.05 6.83
CA GLY A 424 -31.30 22.88 8.00
C GLY A 424 -30.56 22.35 9.24
N LEU A 425 -30.61 21.04 9.49
CA LEU A 425 -29.91 20.39 10.60
C LEU A 425 -28.38 20.49 10.41
N LEU A 426 -27.85 20.27 9.21
CA LEU A 426 -26.41 20.40 8.91
C LEU A 426 -25.92 21.84 9.10
N ASN A 427 -26.72 22.84 8.76
CA ASN A 427 -26.42 24.26 9.00
C ASN A 427 -26.43 24.58 10.51
N HIS A 428 -27.39 24.05 11.26
CA HIS A 428 -27.45 24.19 12.73
C HIS A 428 -26.22 23.54 13.40
N LEU A 429 -25.85 22.32 12.96
CA LEU A 429 -24.64 21.65 13.41
C LEU A 429 -23.39 22.45 13.07
N GLY A 430 -23.33 23.06 11.88
CA GLY A 430 -22.21 23.88 11.43
C GLY A 430 -21.92 25.07 12.36
N SER A 431 -22.96 25.65 12.97
CA SER A 431 -22.82 26.75 13.93
C SER A 431 -22.30 26.32 15.30
N LYS A 432 -22.53 25.05 15.71
CA LYS A 432 -22.17 24.53 17.05
C LYS A 432 -20.96 23.56 17.02
N ASN A 433 -20.86 22.74 15.99
CA ASN A 433 -19.79 21.76 15.83
C ASN A 433 -19.45 21.55 14.35
N GLY A 434 -18.60 22.43 13.82
CA GLY A 434 -18.20 22.42 12.40
C GLY A 434 -17.53 21.11 11.96
N ALA A 435 -16.81 20.41 12.85
CA ALA A 435 -16.18 19.14 12.55
C ALA A 435 -17.21 18.04 12.28
N MET A 436 -18.23 17.93 13.15
CA MET A 436 -19.35 16.98 13.00
C MET A 436 -20.18 17.30 11.77
N ALA A 437 -20.49 18.57 11.52
CA ALA A 437 -21.24 18.99 10.33
C ALA A 437 -20.51 18.63 9.02
N ASN A 438 -19.20 18.82 8.94
CA ASN A 438 -18.43 18.48 7.75
C ASN A 438 -18.39 16.97 7.47
N VAL A 439 -18.33 16.14 8.50
CA VAL A 439 -18.38 14.68 8.35
C VAL A 439 -19.77 14.23 7.92
N LEU A 440 -20.83 14.78 8.52
CA LEU A 440 -22.21 14.39 8.22
C LEU A 440 -22.72 14.93 6.86
N LYS A 441 -22.05 15.89 6.23
CA LYS A 441 -22.31 16.28 4.83
C LYS A 441 -22.10 15.14 3.84
N GLU A 442 -21.22 14.18 4.16
CA GLU A 442 -20.97 13.00 3.33
C GLU A 442 -22.01 11.89 3.53
N TRP A 443 -22.84 12.01 4.60
CA TRP A 443 -23.90 11.06 4.90
C TRP A 443 -25.19 11.45 4.18
N ARG A 444 -26.08 10.47 3.94
CA ARG A 444 -27.35 10.72 3.25
C ARG A 444 -28.52 10.60 4.21
N PHE A 445 -29.41 11.56 4.13
CA PHE A 445 -30.73 11.45 4.71
C PHE A 445 -31.52 10.36 3.98
N VAL A 446 -32.18 9.47 4.72
CA VAL A 446 -33.01 8.41 4.17
C VAL A 446 -34.48 8.76 4.36
N ARG A 447 -34.88 8.98 5.59
CA ARG A 447 -36.26 9.37 5.94
C ARG A 447 -36.39 9.73 7.41
N LEU A 448 -37.47 10.48 7.75
CA LEU A 448 -37.87 10.78 9.09
C LEU A 448 -39.28 10.23 9.31
N ARG A 449 -39.47 9.20 10.14
CA ARG A 449 -40.76 8.63 10.48
C ARG A 449 -41.06 8.80 11.98
N GLY A 450 -41.99 9.69 12.31
CA GLY A 450 -42.40 9.93 13.70
C GLY A 450 -41.22 10.36 14.58
N LYS A 451 -40.73 9.45 15.43
CA LYS A 451 -39.56 9.67 16.31
C LYS A 451 -38.28 9.05 15.82
N THR A 452 -38.23 8.45 14.62
CA THR A 452 -37.04 7.77 14.10
C THR A 452 -36.48 8.52 12.92
N LEU A 453 -35.22 8.97 13.03
CA LEU A 453 -34.41 9.55 11.98
C LEU A 453 -33.50 8.44 11.39
N GLU A 454 -33.70 8.09 10.12
CA GLU A 454 -32.88 7.11 9.42
C GLU A 454 -31.89 7.83 8.52
N ILE A 455 -30.59 7.55 8.72
CA ILE A 455 -29.48 8.12 7.97
C ILE A 455 -28.59 7.01 7.43
N ALA A 456 -28.10 7.14 6.20
CA ALA A 456 -27.19 6.18 5.57
C ALA A 456 -25.74 6.64 5.69
N ARG A 457 -24.84 5.71 6.02
CA ARG A 457 -23.41 5.95 6.07
C ARG A 457 -22.92 6.37 4.69
N GLY A 458 -22.06 7.40 4.64
CA GLY A 458 -21.42 7.90 3.43
C GLY A 458 -19.97 8.31 3.69
N GLY A 459 -19.27 8.65 2.61
CA GLY A 459 -17.90 9.14 2.67
C GLY A 459 -16.82 8.05 2.82
N ASN A 460 -15.65 8.46 3.29
CA ASN A 460 -14.48 7.60 3.49
C ASN A 460 -14.63 6.74 4.78
N PRO A 461 -13.74 5.74 5.03
CA PRO A 461 -13.82 4.88 6.22
C PRO A 461 -13.83 5.63 7.55
N PHE A 462 -13.18 6.79 7.63
CA PHE A 462 -13.18 7.65 8.83
C PHE A 462 -14.54 8.32 9.01
N SER A 463 -15.11 8.89 7.94
CA SER A 463 -16.44 9.53 7.99
C SER A 463 -17.53 8.51 8.30
N SER A 464 -17.46 7.30 7.74
CA SER A 464 -18.47 6.25 7.91
C SER A 464 -18.53 5.68 9.34
N SER A 465 -17.40 5.66 10.06
CA SER A 465 -17.31 5.19 11.46
C SER A 465 -17.41 6.31 12.50
N TYR A 466 -17.62 7.55 12.11
CA TYR A 466 -17.54 8.70 13.00
C TYR A 466 -18.54 8.68 14.17
N LEU A 467 -19.77 8.19 13.93
CA LEU A 467 -20.82 8.05 14.94
C LEU A 467 -20.80 6.69 15.66
N ASP A 468 -19.82 5.82 15.44
CA ASP A 468 -19.67 4.55 16.16
C ASP A 468 -19.16 4.78 17.61
N GLU A 469 -18.56 5.94 17.89
CA GLU A 469 -18.18 6.33 19.25
C GLU A 469 -19.42 6.82 20.04
N PRO A 470 -19.74 6.21 21.19
CA PRO A 470 -20.95 6.54 21.96
C PRO A 470 -21.08 8.03 22.33
N GLU A 471 -19.96 8.65 22.74
CA GLU A 471 -19.94 10.08 23.10
C GLU A 471 -20.29 11.02 21.93
N ARG A 472 -19.94 10.64 20.70
CA ARG A 472 -20.26 11.44 19.51
C ARG A 472 -21.69 11.24 19.07
N LEU A 473 -22.19 10.02 19.20
CA LEU A 473 -23.58 9.69 18.91
C LEU A 473 -24.52 10.42 19.88
N ASP A 474 -24.22 10.42 21.18
CA ASP A 474 -25.02 11.13 22.20
C ASP A 474 -25.06 12.63 21.92
N LYS A 475 -23.93 13.26 21.60
CA LYS A 475 -23.89 14.68 21.19
C LYS A 475 -24.73 14.95 19.95
N PHE A 476 -24.69 14.04 18.97
CA PHE A 476 -25.51 14.19 17.77
C PHE A 476 -26.99 14.06 18.06
N ILE A 477 -27.40 13.16 18.95
CA ILE A 477 -28.78 13.03 19.44
C ILE A 477 -29.24 14.32 20.11
N ASP A 478 -28.40 14.93 20.96
CA ASP A 478 -28.71 16.19 21.63
C ASP A 478 -28.89 17.34 20.64
N TYR A 479 -28.05 17.46 19.63
CA TYR A 479 -28.23 18.47 18.57
C TYR A 479 -29.49 18.23 17.73
N CYS A 480 -29.83 16.98 17.44
CA CYS A 480 -31.09 16.64 16.78
C CYS A 480 -32.29 16.99 17.63
N ARG A 481 -32.26 16.74 18.96
CA ARG A 481 -33.32 17.11 19.91
C ARG A 481 -33.51 18.62 19.92
N GLU A 482 -32.42 19.39 19.94
CA GLU A 482 -32.48 20.85 19.97
C GLU A 482 -33.05 21.43 18.66
N PHE A 483 -32.70 20.84 17.51
CA PHE A 483 -33.16 21.34 16.21
C PHE A 483 -34.64 20.99 15.91
N PHE A 484 -35.03 19.74 16.23
CA PHE A 484 -36.41 19.25 15.95
C PHE A 484 -37.39 19.47 17.08
N ASP A 485 -36.93 19.97 18.24
CA ASP A 485 -37.73 20.17 19.48
C ASP A 485 -38.50 18.89 19.90
N ARG A 486 -37.90 17.71 19.71
CA ARG A 486 -38.46 16.40 20.04
C ARG A 486 -37.39 15.34 20.22
N ASP A 487 -37.70 14.32 21.05
CA ASP A 487 -36.81 13.15 21.19
C ASP A 487 -36.82 12.29 19.92
N LEU A 488 -35.63 12.08 19.34
CA LEU A 488 -35.45 11.28 18.15
C LEU A 488 -34.57 10.07 18.44
N ILE A 489 -34.93 8.94 17.82
CA ILE A 489 -34.14 7.72 17.78
C ILE A 489 -33.38 7.72 16.45
N ILE A 490 -32.06 7.66 16.51
CA ILE A 490 -31.23 7.65 15.29
C ILE A 490 -30.96 6.20 14.87
N LYS A 491 -31.31 5.90 13.64
CA LYS A 491 -31.02 4.59 13.01
C LYS A 491 -30.06 4.77 11.85
N ILE A 492 -28.85 4.18 12.00
CA ILE A 492 -27.80 4.24 10.98
C ILE A 492 -27.95 3.02 10.08
N ILE A 493 -27.93 3.23 8.75
CA ILE A 493 -28.08 2.19 7.72
C ILE A 493 -26.79 2.12 6.90
N ASP A 494 -26.25 0.90 6.69
CA ASP A 494 -25.11 0.69 5.81
C ASP A 494 -25.54 0.72 4.33
N SER A 495 -24.87 1.52 3.51
CA SER A 495 -25.22 1.77 2.11
C SER A 495 -25.17 0.54 1.19
N LYS A 496 -24.61 -0.59 1.64
CA LYS A 496 -24.47 -1.84 0.86
C LYS A 496 -25.73 -2.72 0.76
N LYS A 497 -26.88 -2.31 1.35
CA LYS A 497 -28.12 -3.13 1.36
C LYS A 497 -29.28 -2.55 0.53
N LYS A 498 -29.05 -1.69 -0.46
CA LYS A 498 -30.16 -1.01 -1.16
C LYS A 498 -30.61 -1.64 -2.49
N ASP A 499 -30.02 -2.72 -2.96
CA ASP A 499 -30.43 -3.36 -4.24
C ASP A 499 -31.44 -4.52 -4.12
N GLU A 500 -31.97 -4.81 -2.92
CA GLU A 500 -32.92 -5.93 -2.72
C GLU A 500 -34.32 -5.57 -2.23
N ILE A 501 -34.70 -4.30 -2.18
CA ILE A 501 -36.07 -3.94 -1.73
C ILE A 501 -36.81 -3.16 -2.83
N THR A 502 -37.12 -3.81 -3.94
CA THR A 502 -38.23 -3.42 -4.83
C THR A 502 -38.79 -4.66 -5.55
N LYS A 503 -39.40 -5.53 -4.80
CA LYS A 503 -40.51 -6.41 -5.29
C LYS A 503 -41.42 -6.69 -4.12
N VAL A 504 -42.57 -6.05 -4.10
CA VAL A 504 -43.71 -6.44 -3.28
C VAL A 504 -44.35 -7.63 -3.96
N PRO A 505 -44.54 -8.77 -3.30
CA PRO A 505 -45.53 -9.76 -3.71
C PRO A 505 -46.70 -9.73 -2.73
N ASP A 506 -47.88 -9.86 -3.33
CA ASP A 506 -49.17 -10.02 -2.69
C ASP A 506 -49.21 -11.19 -1.66
N ARG A 507 -49.99 -10.93 -0.64
CA ARG A 507 -50.39 -11.88 0.40
C ARG A 507 -50.95 -13.17 -0.20
N LYS A 508 -50.36 -14.30 0.13
CA LYS A 508 -51.08 -15.55 0.43
C LYS A 508 -50.41 -16.25 1.60
N GLU A 509 -51.19 -16.44 2.64
CA GLU A 509 -50.85 -17.18 3.84
C GLU A 509 -50.50 -18.65 3.47
N ALA A 510 -49.35 -19.11 3.94
CA ALA A 510 -49.06 -20.54 4.07
C ALA A 510 -48.30 -20.74 5.39
N HIS A 511 -48.95 -21.44 6.28
CA HIS A 511 -48.38 -21.98 7.52
C HIS A 511 -47.14 -22.81 7.19
N HIS A 512 -45.99 -22.50 7.79
CA HIS A 512 -44.88 -23.44 7.91
C HIS A 512 -44.62 -23.70 9.39
N GLU A 513 -44.76 -24.99 9.69
CA GLU A 513 -44.48 -25.59 10.98
C GLU A 513 -43.01 -25.36 11.38
N GLN A 514 -42.82 -24.92 12.61
CA GLN A 514 -41.54 -24.92 13.30
C GLN A 514 -41.11 -26.36 13.57
N LYS A 515 -40.11 -26.86 12.86
CA LYS A 515 -39.35 -28.04 13.29
C LYS A 515 -38.38 -27.65 14.39
N GLY A 516 -38.50 -28.32 15.52
CA GLY A 516 -37.71 -28.05 16.73
C GLY A 516 -36.23 -28.44 16.55
N HIS A 517 -35.37 -27.73 17.26
CA HIS A 517 -33.91 -27.90 17.33
C HIS A 517 -33.40 -29.25 17.85
N SER A 518 -34.26 -30.29 18.04
CA SER A 518 -33.90 -31.53 18.71
C SER A 518 -33.20 -32.58 17.81
N ASP A 519 -33.13 -32.38 16.49
CA ASP A 519 -32.67 -33.42 15.56
C ASP A 519 -31.25 -33.15 14.96
N LEU A 520 -30.52 -32.15 15.50
CA LEU A 520 -29.18 -31.84 15.04
C LEU A 520 -28.10 -32.59 15.83
N PRO A 521 -26.95 -32.93 15.22
CA PRO A 521 -25.83 -33.55 15.94
C PRO A 521 -25.32 -32.67 17.07
N GLN A 522 -24.94 -33.27 18.20
CA GLN A 522 -24.49 -32.60 19.42
C GLN A 522 -23.45 -31.48 19.19
N PRO A 523 -22.41 -31.67 18.34
CA PRO A 523 -21.43 -30.62 18.09
C PRO A 523 -22.00 -29.37 17.41
N VAL A 524 -23.08 -29.52 16.64
CA VAL A 524 -23.75 -28.40 15.95
C VAL A 524 -24.63 -27.62 16.94
N GLN A 525 -25.29 -28.33 17.86
CA GLN A 525 -26.07 -27.70 18.95
C GLN A 525 -25.15 -26.88 19.87
N ASP A 526 -23.98 -27.41 20.23
CA ASP A 526 -23.00 -26.72 21.08
C ASP A 526 -22.48 -25.43 20.41
N ILE A 527 -22.21 -25.46 19.10
CA ILE A 527 -21.80 -24.28 18.34
C ILE A 527 -22.91 -23.22 18.30
N LEU A 528 -24.15 -23.62 18.03
CA LEU A 528 -25.30 -22.70 18.01
C LEU A 528 -25.53 -22.04 19.37
N GLN A 529 -25.31 -22.78 20.46
CA GLN A 529 -25.49 -22.28 21.81
C GLN A 529 -24.39 -21.30 22.22
N VAL A 530 -23.15 -21.51 21.78
CA VAL A 530 -22.00 -20.64 22.09
C VAL A 530 -22.03 -19.34 21.27
N PHE A 531 -22.44 -19.41 20.00
CA PHE A 531 -22.37 -18.27 19.08
C PHE A 531 -23.71 -17.60 18.82
N GLN A 532 -24.81 -18.06 19.41
CA GLN A 532 -26.18 -17.55 19.20
C GLN A 532 -26.54 -17.41 17.71
N GLY A 533 -26.12 -18.39 16.88
CA GLY A 533 -26.31 -18.41 15.45
C GLY A 533 -27.61 -19.10 15.01
N GLU A 534 -28.06 -18.81 13.80
CA GLU A 534 -29.20 -19.50 13.15
C GLU A 534 -28.69 -20.24 11.89
N ILE A 535 -29.24 -21.44 11.65
CA ILE A 535 -28.94 -22.21 10.44
C ILE A 535 -29.73 -21.61 9.27
N LYS A 536 -29.02 -21.23 8.20
CA LYS A 536 -29.64 -20.65 6.98
C LYS A 536 -29.88 -21.65 5.88
N GLU A 537 -29.08 -22.70 5.77
CA GLU A 537 -29.21 -23.75 4.76
C GLU A 537 -28.51 -25.04 5.21
N GLU A 538 -29.11 -26.21 4.95
CA GLU A 538 -28.49 -27.54 5.07
C GLU A 538 -28.04 -28.02 3.69
N VAL A 539 -26.73 -28.27 3.50
CA VAL A 539 -26.19 -28.91 2.29
C VAL A 539 -25.73 -30.32 2.66
N SER A 540 -26.40 -31.33 2.15
CA SER A 540 -25.97 -32.73 2.29
C SER A 540 -24.80 -33.02 1.35
N ILE A 541 -23.63 -33.36 1.93
CA ILE A 541 -22.48 -33.87 1.19
C ILE A 541 -22.63 -35.39 1.14
N GLU A 542 -22.97 -35.96 -0.03
CA GLU A 542 -22.86 -37.39 -0.28
C GLU A 542 -21.39 -37.80 -0.29
N GLN A 543 -21.00 -38.68 0.63
CA GLN A 543 -19.69 -39.33 0.62
C GLN A 543 -19.64 -40.35 -0.53
N GLU A 544 -18.83 -40.06 -1.55
CA GLU A 544 -18.33 -41.11 -2.46
C GLU A 544 -17.33 -41.99 -1.70
N ASP A 545 -17.81 -43.17 -1.32
CA ASP A 545 -16.96 -44.26 -0.83
C ASP A 545 -16.03 -44.73 -1.96
N ALA A 546 -14.76 -44.41 -1.87
CA ALA A 546 -13.72 -45.02 -2.66
C ALA A 546 -13.50 -46.47 -2.18
N LYS A 547 -14.11 -47.43 -2.89
CA LYS A 547 -13.64 -48.81 -2.95
C LYS A 547 -12.45 -48.88 -3.91
N GLU A 548 -11.27 -49.08 -3.39
CA GLU A 548 -10.24 -49.85 -4.07
C GLU A 548 -9.57 -50.77 -3.05
N SER A 549 -10.08 -52.00 -3.09
CA SER A 549 -9.43 -53.17 -2.57
C SER A 549 -8.32 -53.65 -3.50
N GLY A 550 -7.21 -54.03 -2.91
CA GLY A 550 -6.13 -54.88 -3.26
C GLY A 550 -6.10 -55.71 -4.57
N GLU A 551 -4.89 -55.79 -5.05
CA GLU A 551 -4.21 -57.06 -5.45
C GLU A 551 -2.90 -56.72 -6.18
N ALA A 552 -1.88 -57.39 -5.70
CA ALA A 552 -0.56 -57.75 -6.20
C ALA A 552 0.60 -56.91 -5.74
#